data_71663088443dfd93e7fbb3d712e3e7ac
#
_entry.id   71663088443dfd93e7fbb3d712e3e7ac
#
_cell.length_a   1.000
_cell.length_b   1.000
_cell.length_c   1.000
_cell.angle_alpha   90.00
_cell.angle_beta   90.00
_cell.angle_gamma   90.00
#
_symmetry.space_group_name_H-M   'P 1'
#
loop_
_entity.id
_entity.type
_entity.pdbx_description
1 polymer ?
#
loop_
_entity_poly.entity_id
_entity_poly.type
_entity_poly.pdbx_seq_one_letter_code
_entity_poly.pdbx_strand_id
1 'polypeptide(L)'
;MKFELFTMIFYAIDLYYDDNPSDLLGQFLSSMSPFTFDDIGSAVPYVYKEFCDFVQEKITIENSYDIALEYVNSIKFFDLDLVSIFKTVDTEKWKEGCKNYLATDHKGKDC
;
A
#
# COMPACT_ATOMS: atom_id res chain seq x y z
N MET A 1 -6.22 10.98 3.56
CA MET A 1 -6.39 9.53 3.26
C MET A 1 -5.17 8.89 2.60
N LYS A 2 -4.09 9.61 2.41
CA LYS A 2 -2.89 9.05 1.77
C LYS A 2 -2.24 7.94 2.59
N PHE A 3 -2.08 8.15 3.89
CA PHE A 3 -1.47 7.13 4.76
C PHE A 3 -2.31 5.86 4.80
N GLU A 4 -3.62 6.01 4.89
CA GLU A 4 -4.55 4.88 4.91
C GLU A 4 -4.49 4.07 3.63
N LEU A 5 -4.46 4.74 2.48
CA LEU A 5 -4.33 4.05 1.20
C LEU A 5 -2.97 3.33 1.09
N PHE A 6 -1.89 4.00 1.48
CA PHE A 6 -0.57 3.39 1.49
C PHE A 6 -0.54 2.10 2.33
N THR A 7 -1.14 2.17 3.53
CA THR A 7 -1.21 1.02 4.43
C THR A 7 -2.06 -0.11 3.84
N MET A 8 -3.16 0.22 3.18
CA MET A 8 -4.00 -0.80 2.54
C MET A 8 -3.28 -1.49 1.39
N ILE A 9 -2.47 -0.77 0.64
CA ILE A 9 -1.62 -1.36 -0.40
C ILE A 9 -0.63 -2.34 0.23
N PHE A 10 -0.01 -1.94 1.34
CA PHE A 10 0.90 -2.82 2.08
C PHE A 10 0.21 -4.11 2.52
N TYR A 11 -0.99 -4.01 3.12
CA TYR A 11 -1.74 -5.18 3.56
C TYR A 11 -2.07 -6.13 2.41
N ALA A 12 -2.45 -5.58 1.25
CA ALA A 12 -2.81 -6.39 0.10
C ALA A 12 -1.61 -7.21 -0.41
N ILE A 13 -0.45 -6.57 -0.47
CA ILE A 13 0.78 -7.24 -0.92
C ILE A 13 1.26 -8.24 0.15
N ASP A 14 1.17 -7.87 1.42
CA ASP A 14 1.57 -8.73 2.53
C ASP A 14 0.71 -10.00 2.58
N LEU A 15 -0.58 -9.90 2.31
CA LEU A 15 -1.46 -11.04 2.25
C LEU A 15 -1.05 -12.02 1.14
N TYR A 16 -0.67 -11.49 -0.01
CA TYR A 16 -0.13 -12.33 -1.08
C TYR A 16 1.17 -13.00 -0.68
N TYR A 17 2.04 -12.28 0.05
CA TYR A 17 3.32 -12.81 0.52
C TYR A 17 3.14 -14.00 1.47
N ASP A 18 2.12 -13.96 2.33
CA ASP A 18 1.83 -15.05 3.26
C ASP A 18 1.60 -16.39 2.53
N ASP A 19 0.94 -16.32 1.36
CA ASP A 19 0.67 -17.51 0.55
C ASP A 19 1.78 -17.83 -0.46
N ASN A 20 2.57 -16.82 -0.83
CA ASN A 20 3.59 -16.93 -1.88
C ASN A 20 4.88 -16.22 -1.44
N PRO A 21 5.55 -16.71 -0.38
CA PRO A 21 6.74 -16.03 0.13
C PRO A 21 7.91 -16.09 -0.84
N SER A 22 8.63 -14.97 -0.92
CA SER A 22 9.89 -14.89 -1.66
C SER A 22 10.79 -13.85 -1.01
N ASP A 23 12.10 -14.01 -1.14
CA ASP A 23 13.06 -13.09 -0.54
C ASP A 23 12.91 -11.68 -1.08
N LEU A 24 12.71 -11.55 -2.39
CA LEU A 24 12.59 -10.25 -3.04
C LEU A 24 11.33 -9.51 -2.57
N LEU A 25 10.20 -10.23 -2.51
CA LEU A 25 8.94 -9.64 -2.04
C LEU A 25 9.04 -9.25 -0.56
N GLY A 26 9.68 -10.08 0.25
CA GLY A 26 9.93 -9.78 1.66
C GLY A 26 10.77 -8.53 1.85
N GLN A 27 11.81 -8.33 1.04
CA GLN A 27 12.63 -7.12 1.06
C GLN A 27 11.80 -5.88 0.71
N PHE A 28 10.96 -5.98 -0.31
CA PHE A 28 10.09 -4.87 -0.70
C PHE A 28 9.14 -4.50 0.44
N LEU A 29 8.47 -5.48 1.04
CA LEU A 29 7.53 -5.26 2.14
C LEU A 29 8.24 -4.68 3.37
N SER A 30 9.46 -5.11 3.66
CA SER A 30 10.22 -4.57 4.78
C SER A 30 10.49 -3.08 4.63
N SER A 31 10.76 -2.61 3.42
CA SER A 31 10.99 -1.19 3.17
C SER A 31 9.70 -0.37 3.21
N MET A 32 8.58 -0.97 2.79
CA MET A 32 7.29 -0.30 2.73
C MET A 32 6.55 -0.26 4.07
N SER A 33 6.87 -1.16 5.00
CA SER A 33 6.08 -1.38 6.22
C SER A 33 5.77 -0.08 6.97
N PRO A 34 4.49 0.24 7.22
CA PRO A 34 4.10 1.41 8.00
C PRO A 34 4.13 1.17 9.51
N PHE A 35 4.49 -0.03 9.96
CA PHE A 35 4.37 -0.44 11.36
C PHE A 35 5.70 -0.49 12.10
N THR A 36 6.82 -0.25 11.42
CA THR A 36 8.16 -0.43 12.02
C THR A 36 8.48 0.67 13.03
N PHE A 37 8.00 1.90 12.79
CA PHE A 37 8.25 3.05 13.66
C PHE A 37 6.96 3.74 14.05
N ASP A 38 6.99 4.48 15.17
CA ASP A 38 5.86 5.29 15.62
C ASP A 38 5.62 6.51 14.72
N ASP A 39 6.62 6.91 13.97
CA ASP A 39 6.52 8.02 13.04
C ASP A 39 5.66 7.67 11.83
N ILE A 40 5.19 8.70 11.15
CA ILE A 40 4.38 8.55 9.93
C ILE A 40 5.24 7.98 8.81
N GLY A 41 4.66 7.07 8.07
CA GLY A 41 5.24 6.61 6.81
C GLY A 41 5.75 5.19 6.87
N SER A 42 6.71 4.89 6.01
CA SER A 42 7.27 3.56 5.83
C SER A 42 8.55 3.38 6.63
N ALA A 43 8.98 2.12 6.78
CA ALA A 43 10.27 1.78 7.40
C ALA A 43 11.43 2.50 6.70
N VAL A 44 11.34 2.65 5.37
CA VAL A 44 12.22 3.53 4.60
C VAL A 44 11.41 4.80 4.30
N PRO A 45 11.70 5.94 4.94
CA PRO A 45 10.86 7.15 4.80
C PRO A 45 10.66 7.61 3.36
N TYR A 46 11.64 7.39 2.51
CA TYR A 46 11.57 7.76 1.10
C TYR A 46 10.44 7.04 0.35
N VAL A 47 10.13 5.81 0.72
CA VAL A 47 9.08 5.02 0.06
C VAL A 47 7.72 5.70 0.23
N TYR A 48 7.39 6.09 1.45
CA TYR A 48 6.13 6.80 1.72
C TYR A 48 6.11 8.17 1.05
N LYS A 49 7.23 8.88 1.10
CA LYS A 49 7.33 10.20 0.47
C LYS A 49 7.09 10.12 -1.04
N GLU A 50 7.64 9.11 -1.72
CA GLU A 50 7.39 8.90 -3.14
C GLU A 50 5.92 8.66 -3.42
N PHE A 51 5.26 7.88 -2.57
CA PHE A 51 3.82 7.65 -2.70
C PHE A 51 3.05 8.97 -2.57
N CYS A 52 3.39 9.78 -1.57
CA CYS A 52 2.73 11.07 -1.36
C CYS A 52 2.90 12.00 -2.56
N ASP A 53 4.10 12.01 -3.15
CA ASP A 53 4.37 12.85 -4.32
C ASP A 53 3.67 12.32 -5.58
N PHE A 54 3.49 11.00 -5.67
CA PHE A 54 2.81 10.37 -6.80
C PHE A 54 1.31 10.68 -6.83
N VAL A 55 0.65 10.64 -5.67
CA VAL A 55 -0.80 10.81 -5.59
C VAL A 55 -1.13 12.30 -5.48
N GLN A 56 -1.62 12.89 -6.57
CA GLN A 56 -1.98 14.31 -6.61
C GLN A 56 -3.48 14.55 -6.53
N GLU A 57 -4.30 13.53 -6.73
CA GLU A 57 -5.74 13.65 -6.73
C GLU A 57 -6.33 13.31 -5.37
N LYS A 58 -7.57 13.74 -5.14
CA LYS A 58 -8.29 13.40 -3.91
C LYS A 58 -8.63 11.92 -3.90
N ILE A 59 -8.27 11.23 -2.83
CA ILE A 59 -8.54 9.80 -2.66
C ILE A 59 -9.92 9.61 -2.02
N THR A 60 -10.71 8.72 -2.64
CA THR A 60 -11.99 8.25 -2.10
C THR A 60 -11.96 6.73 -2.07
N ILE A 61 -12.90 6.11 -1.36
CA ILE A 61 -13.02 4.65 -1.37
C ILE A 61 -13.26 4.16 -2.79
N GLU A 62 -14.06 4.91 -3.56
CA GLU A 62 -14.43 4.53 -4.93
C GLU A 62 -13.26 4.50 -5.90
N ASN A 63 -12.32 5.45 -5.79
CA ASN A 63 -11.17 5.52 -6.69
C ASN A 63 -9.90 4.91 -6.09
N SER A 64 -9.94 4.44 -4.86
CA SER A 64 -8.75 4.00 -4.13
C SER A 64 -8.04 2.83 -4.81
N TYR A 65 -8.79 1.87 -5.33
CA TYR A 65 -8.20 0.72 -6.01
C TYR A 65 -7.46 1.13 -7.28
N ASP A 66 -8.07 2.00 -8.09
CA ASP A 66 -7.46 2.46 -9.34
C ASP A 66 -6.19 3.27 -9.06
N ILE A 67 -6.21 4.14 -8.06
CA ILE A 67 -5.02 4.91 -7.65
C ILE A 67 -3.93 3.94 -7.17
N ALA A 68 -4.29 2.96 -6.36
CA ALA A 68 -3.35 1.97 -5.87
C ALA A 68 -2.71 1.18 -7.01
N LEU A 69 -3.50 0.77 -7.99
CA LEU A 69 -3.01 0.03 -9.14
C LEU A 69 -2.04 0.87 -9.98
N GLU A 70 -2.36 2.15 -10.20
CA GLU A 70 -1.45 3.07 -10.88
C GLU A 70 -0.14 3.23 -10.13
N TYR A 71 -0.21 3.36 -8.81
CA TYR A 71 0.99 3.49 -7.99
C TYR A 71 1.88 2.24 -8.09
N VAL A 72 1.31 1.05 -7.89
CA VAL A 72 2.13 -0.18 -7.95
C VAL A 72 2.69 -0.40 -9.36
N ASN A 73 1.98 0.03 -10.40
CA ASN A 73 2.50 -0.02 -11.77
C ASN A 73 3.70 0.90 -11.97
N SER A 74 3.80 1.97 -11.18
CA SER A 74 4.92 2.92 -11.28
C SER A 74 6.18 2.42 -10.56
N ILE A 75 6.05 1.44 -9.67
CA ILE A 75 7.17 0.95 -8.87
C ILE A 75 8.07 0.03 -9.70
N LYS A 76 9.37 0.30 -9.62
CA LYS A 76 10.40 -0.55 -10.20
C LYS A 76 11.27 -1.08 -9.07
N PHE A 77 11.04 -2.32 -8.68
CA PHE A 77 11.81 -2.98 -7.64
C PHE A 77 12.35 -4.29 -8.22
N PHE A 78 13.52 -4.21 -8.84
CA PHE A 78 14.13 -5.32 -9.58
C PHE A 78 13.15 -5.84 -10.65
N ASP A 79 12.92 -7.14 -10.72
CA ASP A 79 11.99 -7.76 -11.67
C ASP A 79 10.68 -8.18 -11.02
N LEU A 80 10.37 -7.62 -9.85
CA LEU A 80 9.15 -7.93 -9.10
C LEU A 80 7.92 -7.37 -9.82
N ASP A 81 6.95 -8.23 -10.12
CA ASP A 81 5.71 -7.86 -10.80
C ASP A 81 4.60 -7.55 -9.79
N LEU A 82 4.64 -6.34 -9.24
CA LEU A 82 3.67 -5.90 -8.24
C LEU A 82 2.27 -5.73 -8.82
N VAL A 83 2.15 -5.43 -10.11
CA VAL A 83 0.84 -5.28 -10.76
C VAL A 83 0.08 -6.59 -10.77
N SER A 84 0.73 -7.68 -11.17
CA SER A 84 0.10 -9.00 -11.18
C SER A 84 -0.30 -9.43 -9.76
N ILE A 85 0.54 -9.15 -8.77
CA ILE A 85 0.25 -9.43 -7.37
C ILE A 85 -0.98 -8.65 -6.92
N PHE A 86 -1.01 -7.35 -7.18
CA PHE A 86 -2.09 -6.48 -6.74
C PHE A 86 -3.41 -6.81 -7.43
N LYS A 87 -3.38 -7.28 -8.67
CA LYS A 87 -4.59 -7.68 -9.40
C LYS A 87 -5.26 -8.93 -8.85
N THR A 88 -4.62 -9.68 -7.95
CA THR A 88 -5.27 -10.81 -7.27
C THR A 88 -6.28 -10.34 -6.21
N VAL A 89 -6.27 -9.07 -5.85
CA VAL A 89 -7.15 -8.50 -4.81
C VAL A 89 -8.57 -8.39 -5.35
N ASP A 90 -9.53 -8.88 -4.56
CA ASP A 90 -10.96 -8.69 -4.85
C ASP A 90 -11.34 -7.24 -4.56
N THR A 91 -11.87 -6.53 -5.56
CA THR A 91 -12.16 -5.09 -5.44
C THR A 91 -13.24 -4.79 -4.40
N GLU A 92 -14.23 -5.66 -4.24
CA GLU A 92 -15.26 -5.45 -3.23
C GLU A 92 -14.70 -5.62 -1.81
N LYS A 93 -13.87 -6.63 -1.61
CA LYS A 93 -13.17 -6.82 -0.34
C LYS A 93 -12.20 -5.69 -0.05
N TRP A 94 -11.56 -5.16 -1.08
CA TRP A 94 -10.69 -4.00 -0.96
C TRP A 94 -11.46 -2.80 -0.43
N LYS A 95 -12.59 -2.46 -1.03
CA LYS A 95 -13.41 -1.33 -0.61
C LYS A 95 -13.91 -1.49 0.82
N GLU A 96 -14.35 -2.69 1.17
CA GLU A 96 -14.80 -2.99 2.53
C GLU A 96 -13.65 -2.84 3.54
N GLY A 97 -12.46 -3.34 3.19
CA GLY A 97 -11.27 -3.21 4.02
C GLY A 97 -10.86 -1.77 4.23
N CYS A 98 -10.88 -0.94 3.19
CA CYS A 98 -10.60 0.49 3.30
C CYS A 98 -11.59 1.17 4.24
N LYS A 99 -12.87 0.88 4.10
CA LYS A 99 -13.93 1.43 4.93
C LYS A 99 -13.73 1.06 6.39
N ASN A 100 -13.44 -0.21 6.66
CA ASN A 100 -13.19 -0.70 8.02
C ASN A 100 -11.95 -0.07 8.62
N TYR A 101 -10.88 0.04 7.86
CA TYR A 101 -9.63 0.64 8.33
C TYR A 101 -9.81 2.11 8.70
N LEU A 102 -10.54 2.86 7.88
CA LEU A 102 -10.83 4.28 8.17
C LEU A 102 -11.64 4.46 9.44
N ALA A 103 -12.45 3.47 9.81
CA ALA A 103 -13.27 3.51 11.01
C ALA A 103 -12.50 3.13 12.28
N THR A 104 -11.27 2.61 12.16
CA THR A 104 -10.46 2.20 13.31
C THR A 104 -9.54 3.32 13.78
N ASP A 105 -9.10 3.22 15.04
CA ASP A 105 -8.09 4.12 15.58
C ASP A 105 -6.71 3.69 15.08
N HIS A 106 -6.02 4.58 14.36
CA HIS A 106 -4.72 4.27 13.76
C HIS A 106 -3.89 5.55 13.59
N LYS A 107 -2.61 5.39 13.26
CA LYS A 107 -1.74 6.54 13.06
C LYS A 107 -1.91 7.10 11.66
N GLY A 108 -2.99 7.73 11.35
CA GLY A 108 -3.28 8.18 10.01
C GLY A 108 -2.93 9.64 9.77
N LYS A 109 -1.69 9.93 9.45
CA LYS A 109 -1.31 11.29 9.06
C LYS A 109 -0.87 11.32 7.61
N ASP A 110 -1.45 12.25 6.88
CA ASP A 110 -1.05 12.51 5.50
C ASP A 110 0.25 13.31 5.47
N CYS A 111 0.96 13.16 4.38
CA CYS A 111 2.19 13.91 4.12
C CYS A 111 1.93 15.39 3.84
#